data_7478474d7566d7e022a1a16090dfd9b8
#
_entry.id   7478474d7566d7e022a1a16090dfd9b8
#
_cell.length_a   1.000
_cell.length_b   1.000
_cell.length_c   1.000
_cell.angle_alpha   90.00
_cell.angle_beta   90.00
_cell.angle_gamma   90.00
#
_symmetry.space_group_name_H-M   'P 1'
#
loop_
_entity.id
_entity.type
_entity.pdbx_description
1 polymer ?
#
loop_
_entity_poly.entity_id
_entity_poly.type
_entity_poly.pdbx_seq_one_letter_code
_entity_poly.pdbx_strand_id
1 'polypeptide(L)'
;MRMFRVSAVLAVLATQALAAPPETSPRPPMTADPLPRGAVVAVLPAAARAVSLEADPVTAQIRPQSRPAGLAALFHDSLARELEAAGVSGFVPEAAALGIARAQAFAARSPQAIALSLRPLLRPKAMVERVMAKRRMRARGAVCGDIDLQGESVGFVPGRISACGIRDAVELRAVSGVALSQSALMDCTTAKTLKHWVERGLKPAVGGQGGGVSGLRVAAHYACRTRNNQPGGKVSEHGKGRAIDISGVVLRDGSEISVLRDWGGGRKGRALRQMHSTACGPFGTVLGPGSDGYHRDHLHFDTARYRSGSYCR
;
A
#
# COMPACT_ATOMS: atom_id res chain seq x y z
N MET A 1 -30.62 -60.76 -35.35
CA MET A 1 -31.56 -59.68 -34.94
C MET A 1 -31.03 -59.06 -33.71
N ARG A 2 -30.37 -57.87 -33.78
CA ARG A 2 -29.94 -57.06 -32.67
C ARG A 2 -30.57 -55.68 -32.79
N MET A 3 -31.47 -55.36 -31.88
CA MET A 3 -32.18 -54.08 -31.80
C MET A 3 -31.23 -53.00 -31.29
N PHE A 4 -31.02 -51.95 -32.10
CA PHE A 4 -30.40 -50.72 -31.68
C PHE A 4 -31.42 -49.84 -30.93
N ARG A 5 -31.15 -49.50 -29.67
CA ARG A 5 -31.88 -48.48 -28.94
C ARG A 5 -31.19 -47.14 -29.17
N VAL A 6 -31.90 -46.22 -29.81
CA VAL A 6 -31.51 -44.82 -29.97
C VAL A 6 -31.98 -44.07 -28.74
N SER A 7 -31.03 -43.58 -27.92
CA SER A 7 -31.32 -42.67 -26.82
C SER A 7 -31.24 -41.24 -27.32
N ALA A 8 -32.35 -40.54 -27.35
CA ALA A 8 -32.42 -39.10 -27.63
C ALA A 8 -31.87 -38.30 -26.43
N VAL A 9 -30.83 -37.55 -26.63
CA VAL A 9 -30.31 -36.55 -25.66
C VAL A 9 -30.99 -35.23 -25.93
N LEU A 10 -31.87 -34.82 -25.02
CA LEU A 10 -32.46 -33.49 -25.03
C LEU A 10 -31.42 -32.46 -24.57
N ALA A 11 -30.93 -31.62 -25.48
CA ALA A 11 -30.10 -30.45 -25.15
C ALA A 11 -31.01 -29.31 -24.70
N VAL A 12 -30.95 -28.99 -23.40
CA VAL A 12 -31.56 -27.77 -22.83
C VAL A 12 -30.59 -26.62 -23.06
N LEU A 13 -30.91 -25.76 -24.03
CA LEU A 13 -30.24 -24.48 -24.25
C LEU A 13 -30.70 -23.49 -23.16
N ALA A 14 -29.88 -23.29 -22.15
CA ALA A 14 -30.02 -22.19 -21.22
C ALA A 14 -29.48 -20.91 -21.87
N THR A 15 -30.40 -20.04 -22.31
CA THR A 15 -30.10 -18.67 -22.74
C THR A 15 -29.74 -17.85 -21.51
N GLN A 16 -28.45 -17.62 -21.29
CA GLN A 16 -27.98 -16.62 -20.32
C GLN A 16 -28.19 -15.25 -20.95
N ALA A 17 -29.13 -14.47 -20.40
CA ALA A 17 -29.26 -13.06 -20.69
C ALA A 17 -28.04 -12.33 -20.12
N LEU A 18 -27.15 -11.88 -21.00
CA LEU A 18 -26.07 -10.95 -20.69
C LEU A 18 -26.70 -9.59 -20.39
N ALA A 19 -26.83 -9.26 -19.12
CA ALA A 19 -27.14 -7.91 -18.70
C ALA A 19 -25.95 -7.01 -19.07
N ALA A 20 -26.14 -6.10 -20.02
CA ALA A 20 -25.17 -5.07 -20.33
C ALA A 20 -24.98 -4.15 -19.12
N PRO A 21 -23.76 -3.71 -18.80
CA PRO A 21 -23.52 -2.74 -17.74
C PRO A 21 -24.19 -1.41 -18.11
N PRO A 22 -24.69 -0.63 -17.12
CA PRO A 22 -25.32 0.66 -17.39
C PRO A 22 -24.29 1.63 -17.99
N GLU A 23 -24.60 2.20 -19.14
CA GLU A 23 -23.70 3.06 -19.93
C GLU A 23 -23.42 4.43 -19.32
N THR A 24 -24.06 4.82 -18.23
CA THR A 24 -23.83 6.12 -17.60
C THR A 24 -23.85 6.02 -16.09
N SER A 25 -22.72 6.33 -15.47
CA SER A 25 -22.68 6.75 -14.08
C SER A 25 -23.34 8.15 -13.99
N PRO A 26 -24.36 8.38 -13.15
CA PRO A 26 -24.92 9.71 -12.99
C PRO A 26 -23.92 10.60 -12.27
N ARG A 27 -23.11 11.34 -13.01
CA ARG A 27 -22.47 12.54 -12.48
C ARG A 27 -23.58 13.57 -12.32
N PRO A 28 -23.80 14.16 -11.13
CA PRO A 28 -24.70 15.29 -11.01
C PRO A 28 -24.19 16.41 -11.91
N PRO A 29 -25.06 17.05 -12.72
CA PRO A 29 -24.68 18.18 -13.53
C PRO A 29 -24.22 19.31 -12.61
N MET A 30 -23.01 19.82 -12.83
CA MET A 30 -22.57 21.09 -12.24
C MET A 30 -23.29 22.22 -12.99
N THR A 31 -24.54 22.47 -12.66
CA THR A 31 -25.20 23.72 -12.98
C THR A 31 -24.93 24.68 -11.82
N ALA A 32 -24.08 25.65 -12.05
CA ALA A 32 -24.00 26.81 -11.20
C ALA A 32 -25.29 27.60 -11.43
N ASP A 33 -26.28 27.39 -10.56
CA ASP A 33 -27.46 28.27 -10.52
C ASP A 33 -26.97 29.66 -10.07
N PRO A 34 -27.34 30.72 -10.79
CA PRO A 34 -27.03 32.08 -10.35
C PRO A 34 -27.78 32.34 -9.04
N LEU A 35 -27.09 32.77 -8.01
CA LEU A 35 -27.64 33.19 -6.74
C LEU A 35 -28.81 34.15 -6.95
N PRO A 36 -29.94 33.99 -6.24
CA PRO A 36 -31.07 34.89 -6.37
C PRO A 36 -30.67 36.32 -5.98
N ARG A 37 -30.91 37.27 -6.86
CA ARG A 37 -30.75 38.70 -6.61
C ARG A 37 -31.75 39.08 -5.52
N GLY A 38 -31.27 39.29 -4.28
CA GLY A 38 -32.12 39.73 -3.18
C GLY A 38 -31.66 39.33 -1.76
N ALA A 39 -30.48 38.73 -1.60
CA ALA A 39 -29.94 38.52 -0.27
C ALA A 39 -29.55 39.86 0.36
N VAL A 40 -30.31 40.32 1.35
CA VAL A 40 -29.94 41.46 2.18
C VAL A 40 -28.72 41.11 2.98
N VAL A 41 -27.56 41.66 2.60
CA VAL A 41 -26.35 41.58 3.39
C VAL A 41 -26.56 42.48 4.61
N ALA A 42 -26.72 41.91 5.77
CA ALA A 42 -26.69 42.66 7.02
C ALA A 42 -25.25 43.22 7.20
N VAL A 43 -25.13 44.50 6.97
CA VAL A 43 -23.89 45.24 7.22
C VAL A 43 -23.72 45.35 8.72
N LEU A 44 -22.82 44.56 9.32
CA LEU A 44 -22.35 44.76 10.66
C LEU A 44 -21.46 46.01 10.69
N PRO A 45 -21.56 46.86 11.74
CA PRO A 45 -20.82 48.11 11.78
C PRO A 45 -19.33 47.85 11.87
N ALA A 46 -18.59 48.57 11.04
CA ALA A 46 -17.13 48.57 10.96
C ALA A 46 -16.54 49.19 12.22
N ALA A 47 -16.15 48.35 13.17
CA ALA A 47 -15.26 48.72 14.27
C ALA A 47 -14.21 47.64 14.49
N ALA A 48 -13.48 47.31 13.42
CA ALA A 48 -12.23 46.60 13.51
C ALA A 48 -11.15 47.52 12.94
N ARG A 49 -10.37 48.15 13.79
CA ARG A 49 -9.14 48.85 13.40
C ARG A 49 -8.25 47.87 12.68
N ALA A 50 -7.95 48.17 11.42
CA ALA A 50 -6.91 47.48 10.68
C ALA A 50 -5.58 47.74 11.37
N VAL A 51 -5.01 46.74 11.99
CA VAL A 51 -3.60 46.75 12.40
C VAL A 51 -2.82 46.35 11.13
N SER A 52 -2.13 47.31 10.52
CA SER A 52 -1.18 47.05 9.46
C SER A 52 -0.05 46.20 10.03
N LEU A 53 0.00 44.93 9.67
CA LEU A 53 1.17 44.08 9.89
C LEU A 53 2.10 44.33 8.69
N GLU A 54 3.13 45.13 8.90
CA GLU A 54 4.30 45.12 8.02
C GLU A 54 4.90 43.74 8.07
N ALA A 55 4.95 43.14 6.91
CA ALA A 55 5.50 41.78 6.74
C ALA A 55 7.03 41.85 6.71
N ASP A 56 7.65 41.60 7.86
CA ASP A 56 9.05 41.21 7.89
C ASP A 56 9.22 39.83 7.21
N PRO A 57 10.34 39.60 6.48
CA PRO A 57 10.60 38.34 5.84
C PRO A 57 10.85 37.27 6.90
N VAL A 58 9.81 36.57 7.26
CA VAL A 58 9.86 35.47 8.22
C VAL A 58 10.53 34.27 7.57
N THR A 59 11.75 34.00 7.95
CA THR A 59 12.33 32.67 7.88
C THR A 59 11.51 31.76 8.80
N ALA A 60 10.55 31.06 8.22
CA ALA A 60 9.60 30.25 8.93
C ALA A 60 10.29 29.02 9.54
N GLN A 61 10.72 29.11 10.77
CA GLN A 61 10.83 27.94 11.64
C GLN A 61 9.42 27.61 12.12
N ILE A 62 8.72 26.73 11.41
CA ILE A 62 7.45 26.15 11.84
C ILE A 62 7.75 25.14 12.96
N ARG A 63 8.00 25.62 14.17
CA ARG A 63 7.86 24.84 15.39
C ARG A 63 6.53 25.23 16.03
N PRO A 64 5.65 24.27 16.37
CA PRO A 64 4.48 24.59 17.17
C PRO A 64 4.95 25.21 18.48
N GLN A 65 4.60 26.46 18.74
CA GLN A 65 4.87 27.08 20.03
C GLN A 65 3.95 26.43 21.08
N SER A 66 4.49 26.16 22.26
CA SER A 66 3.71 25.69 23.40
C SER A 66 2.62 26.72 23.72
N ARG A 67 1.39 26.25 23.90
CA ARG A 67 0.26 27.14 24.28
C ARG A 67 0.57 27.84 25.58
N PRO A 68 0.28 29.15 25.70
CA PRO A 68 0.43 29.88 26.99
C PRO A 68 -0.36 29.17 28.08
N ALA A 69 0.27 29.00 29.25
CA ALA A 69 -0.39 28.51 30.44
C ALA A 69 -1.50 29.49 30.83
N GLY A 70 -2.73 29.00 30.95
CA GLY A 70 -3.89 29.85 31.30
C GLY A 70 -4.95 29.98 30.21
N LEU A 71 -4.61 29.71 28.92
CA LEU A 71 -5.61 29.75 27.86
C LEU A 71 -6.73 28.70 28.04
N ALA A 72 -6.42 27.60 28.73
CA ALA A 72 -7.38 26.54 29.04
C ALA A 72 -8.46 27.01 30.03
N ALA A 73 -8.10 27.83 31.03
CA ALA A 73 -9.05 28.33 32.02
C ALA A 73 -10.02 29.36 31.42
N LEU A 74 -9.52 30.27 30.58
CA LEU A 74 -10.35 31.26 29.90
C LEU A 74 -11.37 30.66 28.95
N PHE A 75 -11.05 29.51 28.34
CA PHE A 75 -11.98 28.78 27.48
C PHE A 75 -13.00 27.96 28.29
N HIS A 76 -12.66 27.49 29.50
CA HIS A 76 -13.57 26.73 30.34
C HIS A 76 -14.81 27.57 30.77
N ASP A 77 -14.57 28.79 31.23
CA ASP A 77 -15.64 29.66 31.75
C ASP A 77 -16.56 30.23 30.66
N SER A 78 -16.03 30.44 29.45
CA SER A 78 -16.88 30.89 28.32
C SER A 78 -17.70 29.74 27.74
N LEU A 79 -17.16 28.53 27.73
CA LEU A 79 -17.84 27.36 27.19
C LEU A 79 -18.93 26.83 28.14
N ALA A 80 -18.70 26.88 29.43
CA ALA A 80 -19.72 26.53 30.43
C ALA A 80 -20.95 27.44 30.30
N ARG A 81 -20.75 28.75 30.11
CA ARG A 81 -21.84 29.71 29.89
C ARG A 81 -22.59 29.49 28.57
N GLU A 82 -21.90 29.10 27.50
CA GLU A 82 -22.57 28.82 26.22
C GLU A 82 -23.34 27.48 26.22
N LEU A 83 -22.88 26.49 27.00
CA LEU A 83 -23.60 25.21 27.16
C LEU A 83 -24.84 25.34 28.03
N GLU A 84 -24.79 26.15 29.11
CA GLU A 84 -25.97 26.50 29.92
C GLU A 84 -27.01 27.26 29.08
N ALA A 85 -26.58 28.23 28.29
CA ALA A 85 -27.45 28.97 27.38
C ALA A 85 -28.08 28.10 26.27
N ALA A 86 -27.43 27.01 25.88
CA ALA A 86 -27.91 26.06 24.88
C ALA A 86 -28.83 24.97 25.45
N GLY A 87 -29.10 24.94 26.76
CA GLY A 87 -30.01 23.98 27.40
C GLY A 87 -29.55 22.52 27.35
N VAL A 88 -28.25 22.25 27.22
CA VAL A 88 -27.68 20.90 27.20
C VAL A 88 -27.54 20.40 28.62
N SER A 89 -28.62 19.88 29.20
CA SER A 89 -28.65 19.17 30.48
C SER A 89 -28.72 17.65 30.24
N GLY A 90 -27.59 17.02 30.06
CA GLY A 90 -27.49 15.55 29.97
C GLY A 90 -26.14 15.08 30.46
N PHE A 91 -26.13 14.00 31.24
CA PHE A 91 -24.93 13.42 31.84
C PHE A 91 -24.04 12.83 30.71
N VAL A 92 -23.13 13.64 30.17
CA VAL A 92 -22.05 13.22 29.28
C VAL A 92 -20.78 13.27 30.11
N PRO A 93 -19.90 12.25 30.07
CA PRO A 93 -18.63 12.33 30.79
C PRO A 93 -17.92 13.62 30.42
N GLU A 94 -17.66 14.45 31.41
CA GLU A 94 -17.20 15.85 31.30
C GLU A 94 -16.04 16.06 30.33
N ALA A 95 -15.09 15.13 30.27
CA ALA A 95 -13.97 15.17 29.34
C ALA A 95 -14.35 14.99 27.86
N ALA A 96 -15.36 14.18 27.57
CA ALA A 96 -15.80 13.91 26.19
C ALA A 96 -16.67 15.07 25.66
N ALA A 97 -17.56 15.61 26.49
CA ALA A 97 -18.39 16.77 26.15
C ALA A 97 -17.54 18.02 25.90
N LEU A 98 -16.55 18.28 26.77
CA LEU A 98 -15.59 19.37 26.62
C LEU A 98 -14.73 19.24 25.35
N GLY A 99 -14.32 18.02 24.98
CA GLY A 99 -13.57 17.77 23.76
C GLY A 99 -14.37 18.06 22.49
N ILE A 100 -15.64 17.66 22.45
CA ILE A 100 -16.55 17.86 21.30
C ILE A 100 -16.92 19.35 21.18
N ALA A 101 -17.29 19.99 22.27
CA ALA A 101 -17.67 21.41 22.29
C ALA A 101 -16.50 22.33 21.92
N ARG A 102 -15.29 22.05 22.38
CA ARG A 102 -14.07 22.78 21.99
C ARG A 102 -13.79 22.68 20.49
N ALA A 103 -13.91 21.48 19.94
CA ALA A 103 -13.67 21.28 18.52
C ALA A 103 -14.74 21.98 17.66
N GLN A 104 -15.97 22.03 18.11
CA GLN A 104 -17.08 22.74 17.40
C GLN A 104 -16.93 24.26 17.51
N ALA A 105 -16.60 24.80 18.68
CA ALA A 105 -16.38 26.23 18.88
C ALA A 105 -15.17 26.75 18.10
N PHE A 106 -14.12 25.98 18.00
CA PHE A 106 -12.93 26.34 17.21
C PHE A 106 -13.23 26.30 15.71
N ALA A 107 -13.94 25.28 15.25
CA ALA A 107 -14.33 25.16 13.85
C ALA A 107 -15.28 26.27 13.41
N ALA A 108 -16.22 26.68 14.26
CA ALA A 108 -17.20 27.72 13.95
C ALA A 108 -16.62 29.15 13.85
N ARG A 109 -15.46 29.39 14.47
CA ARG A 109 -14.79 30.71 14.49
C ARG A 109 -13.68 30.88 13.45
N SER A 110 -13.33 29.85 12.72
CA SER A 110 -12.37 29.97 11.64
C SER A 110 -13.00 30.67 10.44
N PRO A 111 -12.35 31.69 9.82
CA PRO A 111 -12.83 32.30 8.58
C PRO A 111 -12.98 31.32 7.41
N GLN A 112 -12.36 30.14 7.56
CA GLN A 112 -12.40 29.03 6.59
C GLN A 112 -13.31 27.89 7.07
N ALA A 113 -14.07 28.09 8.17
CA ALA A 113 -15.00 27.08 8.66
C ALA A 113 -16.13 26.87 7.66
N ILE A 114 -16.19 25.69 7.11
CA ILE A 114 -17.33 25.24 6.32
C ILE A 114 -18.51 25.12 7.29
N ALA A 115 -19.61 25.87 7.06
CA ALA A 115 -20.79 25.91 7.93
C ALA A 115 -21.40 24.51 8.20
N LEU A 116 -21.11 23.53 7.38
CA LEU A 116 -21.48 22.12 7.51
C LEU A 116 -20.26 21.26 7.19
N SER A 117 -19.34 21.10 8.14
CA SER A 117 -18.35 20.04 8.05
C SER A 117 -19.05 18.72 8.37
N LEU A 118 -19.30 17.92 7.34
CA LEU A 118 -19.67 16.52 7.52
C LEU A 118 -18.48 15.80 8.16
N ARG A 119 -18.43 15.80 9.51
CA ARG A 119 -17.48 14.92 10.20
C ARG A 119 -17.76 13.49 9.74
N PRO A 120 -16.74 12.71 9.42
CA PRO A 120 -16.94 11.30 9.15
C PRO A 120 -17.72 10.70 10.33
N LEU A 121 -18.91 10.18 10.05
CA LEU A 121 -19.68 9.42 11.04
C LEU A 121 -18.75 8.34 11.63
N LEU A 122 -18.89 8.07 12.92
CA LEU A 122 -18.20 6.96 13.57
C LEU A 122 -18.34 5.73 12.68
N ARG A 123 -17.23 5.12 12.32
CA ARG A 123 -17.24 3.93 11.45
C ARG A 123 -18.16 2.88 12.07
N PRO A 124 -19.09 2.28 11.30
CA PRO A 124 -19.99 1.24 11.82
C PRO A 124 -19.18 0.16 12.56
N LYS A 125 -19.65 -0.27 13.74
CA LYS A 125 -18.98 -1.31 14.55
C LYS A 125 -18.60 -2.53 13.71
N ALA A 126 -19.50 -3.00 12.85
CA ALA A 126 -19.25 -4.12 11.94
C ALA A 126 -18.06 -3.87 10.99
N MET A 127 -17.83 -2.63 10.54
CA MET A 127 -16.67 -2.30 9.71
C MET A 127 -15.39 -2.36 10.54
N VAL A 128 -15.39 -1.82 11.76
CA VAL A 128 -14.25 -1.87 12.67
C VAL A 128 -13.90 -3.32 13.00
N GLU A 129 -14.88 -4.14 13.33
CA GLU A 129 -14.69 -5.56 13.63
C GLU A 129 -14.10 -6.33 12.45
N ARG A 130 -14.59 -6.11 11.22
CA ARG A 130 -14.02 -6.70 10.00
C ARG A 130 -12.57 -6.31 9.78
N VAL A 131 -12.23 -5.04 9.96
CA VAL A 131 -10.84 -4.56 9.82
C VAL A 131 -9.93 -5.18 10.87
N MET A 132 -10.40 -5.24 12.12
CA MET A 132 -9.64 -5.86 13.23
C MET A 132 -9.50 -7.38 13.05
N ALA A 133 -10.54 -8.07 12.59
CA ALA A 133 -10.46 -9.50 12.26
C ALA A 133 -9.44 -9.76 11.14
N LYS A 134 -9.48 -8.97 10.06
CA LYS A 134 -8.49 -9.04 8.97
C LYS A 134 -7.06 -8.79 9.47
N ARG A 135 -6.88 -7.81 10.35
CA ARG A 135 -5.57 -7.51 10.96
C ARG A 135 -5.07 -8.68 11.82
N ARG A 136 -5.95 -9.30 12.62
CA ARG A 136 -5.61 -10.49 13.42
C ARG A 136 -5.22 -11.67 12.53
N MET A 137 -5.95 -11.93 11.44
CA MET A 137 -5.60 -12.98 10.48
C MET A 137 -4.23 -12.72 9.84
N ARG A 138 -3.96 -11.48 9.41
CA ARG A 138 -2.63 -11.10 8.89
C ARG A 138 -1.54 -11.27 9.94
N ALA A 139 -1.80 -10.91 11.19
CA ALA A 139 -0.82 -11.08 12.26
C ALA A 139 -0.44 -12.55 12.51
N ARG A 140 -1.38 -13.49 12.34
CA ARG A 140 -1.11 -14.94 12.48
C ARG A 140 -0.19 -15.49 11.39
N GLY A 141 -0.23 -14.94 10.18
CA GLY A 141 0.66 -15.31 9.07
C GLY A 141 1.90 -14.42 8.94
N ALA A 142 2.14 -13.54 9.91
CA ALA A 142 3.28 -12.64 9.87
C ALA A 142 4.58 -13.38 10.20
N VAL A 143 5.61 -13.17 9.38
CA VAL A 143 6.96 -13.70 9.59
C VAL A 143 7.98 -12.57 9.74
N CYS A 144 9.14 -12.86 10.27
CA CYS A 144 10.23 -11.89 10.49
C CYS A 144 9.82 -10.69 11.38
N GLY A 145 8.75 -10.80 12.19
CA GLY A 145 8.21 -9.73 13.02
C GLY A 145 7.50 -8.62 12.23
N ASP A 146 7.12 -8.86 10.98
CA ASP A 146 6.51 -7.86 10.10
C ASP A 146 5.16 -8.34 9.53
N ILE A 147 4.08 -7.60 9.81
CA ILE A 147 2.72 -7.95 9.38
C ILE A 147 2.53 -7.92 7.85
N ASP A 148 3.40 -7.26 7.13
CA ASP A 148 3.35 -7.17 5.67
C ASP A 148 4.17 -8.27 4.97
N LEU A 149 4.90 -9.08 5.74
CA LEU A 149 5.52 -10.32 5.29
C LEU A 149 4.63 -11.49 5.71
N GLN A 150 3.96 -12.11 4.75
CA GLN A 150 3.01 -13.18 5.01
C GLN A 150 3.58 -14.52 4.56
N GLY A 151 3.65 -15.46 5.47
CA GLY A 151 4.26 -16.76 5.21
C GLY A 151 4.23 -17.65 6.44
N GLU A 152 5.23 -18.51 6.54
CA GLU A 152 5.42 -19.46 7.64
C GLU A 152 6.89 -19.45 8.07
N SER A 153 7.15 -19.57 9.36
CA SER A 153 8.50 -19.74 9.89
C SER A 153 8.89 -21.22 9.78
N VAL A 154 9.95 -21.51 9.03
CA VAL A 154 10.44 -22.88 8.79
C VAL A 154 11.55 -23.26 9.76
N GLY A 155 12.30 -22.26 10.23
CA GLY A 155 13.46 -22.49 11.09
C GLY A 155 14.71 -22.89 10.29
N PHE A 156 15.47 -23.88 10.80
CA PHE A 156 16.73 -24.28 10.16
C PHE A 156 16.49 -25.15 8.91
N VAL A 157 17.06 -24.74 7.80
CA VAL A 157 17.09 -25.51 6.55
C VAL A 157 18.52 -25.92 6.26
N PRO A 158 18.86 -27.22 6.33
CA PRO A 158 20.20 -27.72 6.04
C PRO A 158 20.50 -27.68 4.54
N GLY A 159 21.77 -27.50 4.20
CA GLY A 159 22.25 -27.58 2.81
C GLY A 159 22.98 -28.89 2.53
N ARG A 160 22.90 -29.38 1.29
CA ARG A 160 23.71 -30.55 0.84
C ARG A 160 25.19 -30.20 0.67
N ILE A 161 25.49 -28.94 0.40
CA ILE A 161 26.87 -28.41 0.31
C ILE A 161 27.11 -27.60 1.58
N SER A 162 28.28 -27.70 2.20
CA SER A 162 28.56 -27.09 3.51
C SER A 162 28.30 -25.59 3.61
N ALA A 163 28.42 -24.84 2.52
CA ALA A 163 28.14 -23.41 2.47
C ALA A 163 26.68 -23.06 2.10
N CYS A 164 25.82 -24.05 1.88
CA CYS A 164 24.37 -23.88 1.73
C CYS A 164 23.66 -23.95 3.08
N GLY A 165 22.40 -23.52 3.09
CA GLY A 165 21.49 -23.62 4.23
C GLY A 165 21.04 -22.26 4.72
N ILE A 166 19.97 -22.26 5.50
CA ILE A 166 19.37 -21.06 6.09
C ILE A 166 19.12 -21.36 7.57
N ARG A 167 19.59 -20.49 8.47
CA ARG A 167 19.44 -20.72 9.93
C ARG A 167 18.00 -20.49 10.38
N ASP A 168 17.43 -19.36 10.01
CA ASP A 168 16.10 -18.91 10.37
C ASP A 168 15.31 -18.63 9.09
N ALA A 169 14.93 -19.72 8.42
CA ALA A 169 14.20 -19.64 7.16
C ALA A 169 12.74 -19.28 7.36
N VAL A 170 12.22 -18.51 6.42
CA VAL A 170 10.80 -18.28 6.24
C VAL A 170 10.37 -18.70 4.85
N GLU A 171 9.20 -19.30 4.74
CA GLU A 171 8.52 -19.61 3.50
C GLU A 171 7.50 -18.52 3.20
N LEU A 172 7.89 -17.55 2.37
CA LEU A 172 7.14 -16.35 2.09
C LEU A 172 6.09 -16.60 1.01
N ARG A 173 4.83 -16.23 1.27
CA ARG A 173 3.70 -16.36 0.33
C ARG A 173 3.23 -15.04 -0.26
N ALA A 174 3.37 -13.95 0.51
CA ALA A 174 3.00 -12.61 0.03
C ALA A 174 3.80 -11.53 0.76
N VAL A 175 4.02 -10.41 0.08
CA VAL A 175 4.77 -9.25 0.56
C VAL A 175 3.97 -7.98 0.31
N SER A 176 3.65 -7.22 1.36
CA SER A 176 2.91 -5.95 1.27
C SER A 176 1.64 -6.03 0.40
N GLY A 177 0.93 -7.17 0.50
CA GLY A 177 -0.31 -7.43 -0.25
C GLY A 177 -0.10 -7.90 -1.70
N VAL A 178 1.14 -8.13 -2.12
CA VAL A 178 1.50 -8.73 -3.41
C VAL A 178 1.76 -10.23 -3.20
N ALA A 179 1.00 -11.08 -3.88
CA ALA A 179 1.17 -12.54 -3.78
C ALA A 179 2.42 -13.01 -4.55
N LEU A 180 3.06 -14.06 -4.07
CA LEU A 180 4.10 -14.76 -4.82
C LEU A 180 3.46 -15.94 -5.56
N SER A 181 3.85 -16.17 -6.82
CA SER A 181 3.30 -17.27 -7.65
C SER A 181 3.61 -18.67 -7.08
N GLN A 182 4.65 -18.76 -6.29
CA GLN A 182 5.01 -19.91 -5.45
C GLN A 182 5.60 -19.40 -4.14
N SER A 183 5.45 -20.16 -3.07
CA SER A 183 6.08 -19.85 -1.80
C SER A 183 7.59 -19.81 -1.96
N ALA A 184 8.24 -18.78 -1.41
CA ALA A 184 9.66 -18.57 -1.57
C ALA A 184 10.41 -18.72 -0.23
N LEU A 185 11.30 -19.69 -0.17
CA LEU A 185 12.12 -19.97 1.00
C LEU A 185 13.34 -19.03 1.01
N MET A 186 13.50 -18.23 2.07
CA MET A 186 14.58 -17.26 2.22
C MET A 186 14.84 -16.89 3.68
N ASP A 187 15.91 -16.13 3.94
CA ASP A 187 16.15 -15.53 5.26
C ASP A 187 15.32 -14.24 5.45
N CYS A 188 15.20 -13.82 6.73
CA CYS A 188 14.44 -12.61 7.08
C CYS A 188 15.04 -11.32 6.53
N THR A 189 16.36 -11.27 6.31
CA THR A 189 17.02 -10.11 5.72
C THR A 189 16.55 -9.92 4.28
N THR A 190 16.54 -10.99 3.52
CA THR A 190 16.07 -11.01 2.13
C THR A 190 14.58 -10.69 2.05
N ALA A 191 13.76 -11.27 2.93
CA ALA A 191 12.31 -10.98 2.98
C ALA A 191 12.02 -9.50 3.27
N LYS A 192 12.72 -8.89 4.23
CA LYS A 192 12.58 -7.46 4.56
C LYS A 192 13.08 -6.55 3.43
N THR A 193 14.16 -6.92 2.78
CA THR A 193 14.69 -6.20 1.60
C THR A 193 13.71 -6.28 0.43
N LEU A 194 13.12 -7.45 0.19
CA LEU A 194 12.08 -7.64 -0.81
C LEU A 194 10.84 -6.78 -0.52
N LYS A 195 10.42 -6.70 0.75
CA LYS A 195 9.34 -5.80 1.16
C LYS A 195 9.65 -4.34 0.82
N HIS A 196 10.83 -3.86 1.22
CA HIS A 196 11.25 -2.50 0.92
C HIS A 196 11.19 -2.21 -0.58
N TRP A 197 11.70 -3.12 -1.41
CA TRP A 197 11.67 -2.99 -2.86
C TRP A 197 10.25 -3.07 -3.44
N VAL A 198 9.39 -3.97 -2.94
CA VAL A 198 7.98 -4.04 -3.36
C VAL A 198 7.27 -2.71 -3.13
N GLU A 199 7.51 -2.06 -2.00
CA GLU A 199 6.86 -0.80 -1.64
C GLU A 199 7.44 0.41 -2.38
N ARG A 200 8.76 0.49 -2.51
CA ARG A 200 9.46 1.67 -3.03
C ARG A 200 9.88 1.55 -4.50
N GLY A 201 9.97 0.35 -5.02
CA GLY A 201 10.40 0.07 -6.40
C GLY A 201 9.27 -0.48 -7.26
N LEU A 202 8.77 -1.68 -6.94
CA LEU A 202 7.79 -2.40 -7.75
C LEU A 202 6.47 -1.63 -7.92
N LYS A 203 5.81 -1.29 -6.81
CA LYS A 203 4.49 -0.62 -6.86
C LYS A 203 4.55 0.73 -7.58
N PRO A 204 5.53 1.61 -7.31
CA PRO A 204 5.68 2.85 -8.07
C PRO A 204 6.00 2.64 -9.55
N ALA A 205 6.84 1.66 -9.90
CA ALA A 205 7.21 1.37 -11.30
C ALA A 205 6.02 0.91 -12.13
N VAL A 206 5.16 0.09 -11.59
CA VAL A 206 3.93 -0.36 -12.24
C VAL A 206 2.87 0.73 -12.24
N GLY A 207 2.76 1.49 -11.14
CA GLY A 207 1.75 2.53 -10.99
C GLY A 207 0.33 2.00 -11.16
N GLY A 208 -0.48 2.69 -11.94
CA GLY A 208 -1.87 2.29 -12.23
C GLY A 208 -2.04 1.31 -13.40
N GLN A 209 -0.98 0.73 -13.98
CA GLN A 209 -1.09 -0.23 -15.08
C GLN A 209 -1.91 -1.45 -14.61
N GLY A 210 -2.90 -1.86 -15.41
CA GLY A 210 -3.76 -3.02 -15.11
C GLY A 210 -4.42 -2.97 -13.72
N GLY A 211 -4.69 -1.78 -13.19
CA GLY A 211 -5.23 -1.59 -11.84
C GLY A 211 -4.21 -1.77 -10.71
N GLY A 212 -2.91 -1.89 -11.03
CA GLY A 212 -1.81 -2.08 -10.08
C GLY A 212 -1.38 -3.54 -9.91
N VAL A 213 -0.36 -3.75 -9.09
CA VAL A 213 0.24 -5.07 -8.85
C VAL A 213 -0.67 -5.95 -7.98
N SER A 214 -0.85 -7.20 -8.38
CA SER A 214 -1.48 -8.26 -7.58
C SER A 214 -0.52 -9.38 -7.19
N GLY A 215 0.49 -9.69 -8.04
CA GLY A 215 1.41 -10.78 -7.79
C GLY A 215 2.78 -10.62 -8.44
N LEU A 216 3.74 -11.39 -7.96
CA LEU A 216 5.06 -11.59 -8.55
C LEU A 216 5.19 -13.01 -9.08
N ARG A 217 5.71 -13.16 -10.31
CA ARG A 217 6.13 -14.45 -10.86
C ARG A 217 7.54 -14.76 -10.35
N VAL A 218 7.61 -15.66 -9.39
CA VAL A 218 8.88 -16.16 -8.84
C VAL A 218 9.40 -17.25 -9.75
N ALA A 219 10.59 -17.06 -10.32
CA ALA A 219 11.26 -18.05 -11.16
C ALA A 219 12.11 -19.01 -10.30
N ALA A 220 12.83 -18.47 -9.31
CA ALA A 220 13.62 -19.26 -8.37
C ALA A 220 13.76 -18.55 -7.01
N HIS A 221 13.97 -19.36 -5.98
CA HIS A 221 14.28 -18.93 -4.62
C HIS A 221 15.40 -19.80 -4.05
N TYR A 222 15.29 -20.38 -2.85
CA TYR A 222 16.32 -21.26 -2.30
C TYR A 222 16.62 -22.45 -3.19
N ALA A 223 17.88 -22.60 -3.55
CA ALA A 223 18.40 -23.75 -4.27
C ALA A 223 19.88 -23.97 -3.90
N CYS A 224 20.18 -25.08 -3.23
CA CYS A 224 21.55 -25.41 -2.85
C CYS A 224 22.38 -25.85 -4.07
N ARG A 225 23.09 -24.91 -4.67
CA ARG A 225 23.95 -25.12 -5.86
C ARG A 225 25.06 -24.10 -5.91
N THR A 226 26.07 -24.37 -6.72
CA THR A 226 27.07 -23.37 -7.09
C THR A 226 26.51 -22.32 -8.06
N ARG A 227 27.18 -21.19 -8.22
CA ARG A 227 26.83 -20.17 -9.22
C ARG A 227 26.85 -20.79 -10.60
N ASN A 228 25.77 -20.64 -11.36
CA ASN A 228 25.56 -21.17 -12.71
C ASN A 228 25.83 -22.69 -12.82
N ASN A 229 25.65 -23.44 -11.72
CA ASN A 229 25.92 -24.88 -11.60
C ASN A 229 27.36 -25.28 -11.98
N GLN A 230 28.34 -24.37 -11.87
CA GLN A 230 29.73 -24.66 -12.22
C GLN A 230 30.38 -25.57 -11.17
N PRO A 231 30.96 -26.73 -11.56
CA PRO A 231 31.68 -27.60 -10.64
C PRO A 231 32.84 -26.83 -9.92
N GLY A 232 32.94 -26.99 -8.61
CA GLY A 232 33.97 -26.30 -7.79
C GLY A 232 33.74 -24.78 -7.65
N GLY A 233 32.69 -24.23 -8.22
CA GLY A 233 32.38 -22.82 -8.13
C GLY A 233 31.91 -22.40 -6.73
N LYS A 234 31.88 -21.09 -6.48
CA LYS A 234 31.31 -20.52 -5.23
C LYS A 234 29.83 -20.87 -5.12
N VAL A 235 29.36 -21.16 -3.90
CA VAL A 235 27.94 -21.36 -3.62
C VAL A 235 27.16 -20.11 -4.00
N SER A 236 26.04 -20.31 -4.70
CA SER A 236 25.10 -19.26 -5.07
C SER A 236 24.44 -18.63 -3.82
N GLU A 237 24.04 -17.37 -3.88
CA GLU A 237 23.26 -16.73 -2.82
C GLU A 237 21.87 -17.37 -2.67
N HIS A 238 21.34 -18.01 -3.73
CA HIS A 238 20.16 -18.90 -3.63
C HIS A 238 20.39 -20.03 -2.62
N GLY A 239 21.58 -20.65 -2.63
CA GLY A 239 21.93 -21.72 -1.70
C GLY A 239 22.04 -21.29 -0.24
N LYS A 240 22.02 -20.00 0.03
CA LYS A 240 22.05 -19.40 1.37
C LYS A 240 20.71 -18.78 1.77
N GLY A 241 19.67 -18.91 0.95
CA GLY A 241 18.38 -18.25 1.14
C GLY A 241 18.43 -16.73 1.02
N ARG A 242 19.40 -16.21 0.28
CA ARG A 242 19.67 -14.76 0.17
C ARG A 242 19.34 -14.19 -1.20
N ALA A 243 18.70 -14.95 -2.07
CA ALA A 243 18.34 -14.51 -3.42
C ALA A 243 16.93 -14.93 -3.81
N ILE A 244 16.35 -14.14 -4.72
CA ILE A 244 15.08 -14.41 -5.39
C ILE A 244 15.19 -14.00 -6.86
N ASP A 245 14.63 -14.84 -7.75
CA ASP A 245 14.50 -14.57 -9.18
C ASP A 245 13.04 -14.26 -9.53
N ILE A 246 12.81 -13.17 -10.24
CA ILE A 246 11.49 -12.68 -10.61
C ILE A 246 11.38 -12.61 -12.13
N SER A 247 10.53 -13.45 -12.73
CA SER A 247 10.30 -13.49 -14.18
C SER A 247 9.19 -12.56 -14.68
N GLY A 248 8.39 -12.00 -13.77
CA GLY A 248 7.32 -11.09 -14.16
C GLY A 248 6.45 -10.61 -13.02
N VAL A 249 5.47 -9.78 -13.37
CA VAL A 249 4.51 -9.16 -12.47
C VAL A 249 3.11 -9.43 -12.99
N VAL A 250 2.22 -9.90 -12.11
CA VAL A 250 0.79 -10.06 -12.40
C VAL A 250 0.06 -8.79 -11.96
N LEU A 251 -0.81 -8.27 -12.81
CA LEU A 251 -1.62 -7.09 -12.56
C LEU A 251 -3.02 -7.48 -12.07
N ARG A 252 -3.76 -6.53 -11.51
CA ARG A 252 -5.10 -6.80 -10.96
C ARG A 252 -6.15 -7.16 -12.01
N ASP A 253 -5.98 -6.71 -13.24
CA ASP A 253 -6.82 -7.09 -14.39
C ASP A 253 -6.49 -8.48 -14.98
N GLY A 254 -5.55 -9.21 -14.37
CA GLY A 254 -5.07 -10.51 -14.83
C GLY A 254 -3.98 -10.44 -15.90
N SER A 255 -3.67 -9.27 -16.45
CA SER A 255 -2.56 -9.12 -17.40
C SER A 255 -1.21 -9.27 -16.71
N GLU A 256 -0.16 -9.51 -17.50
CA GLU A 256 1.19 -9.76 -17.01
C GLU A 256 2.22 -8.84 -17.68
N ILE A 257 3.21 -8.42 -16.89
CA ILE A 257 4.45 -7.81 -17.37
C ILE A 257 5.55 -8.87 -17.26
N SER A 258 6.05 -9.36 -18.37
CA SER A 258 7.04 -10.45 -18.44
C SER A 258 8.42 -9.90 -18.73
N VAL A 259 9.43 -10.31 -17.95
CA VAL A 259 10.82 -9.90 -18.18
C VAL A 259 11.27 -10.34 -19.57
N LEU A 260 11.00 -11.60 -19.95
CA LEU A 260 11.40 -12.15 -21.24
C LEU A 260 10.80 -11.38 -22.43
N ARG A 261 9.50 -11.06 -22.36
CA ARG A 261 8.75 -10.53 -23.53
C ARG A 261 8.75 -9.01 -23.58
N ASP A 262 8.74 -8.35 -22.43
CA ASP A 262 8.42 -6.92 -22.35
C ASP A 262 9.64 -6.04 -22.03
N TRP A 263 10.83 -6.62 -21.75
CA TRP A 263 12.04 -5.86 -21.34
C TRP A 263 12.45 -4.79 -22.37
N GLY A 264 12.33 -5.12 -23.66
CA GLY A 264 12.87 -4.31 -24.76
C GLY A 264 12.22 -2.94 -24.93
N GLY A 265 10.97 -2.75 -24.54
CA GLY A 265 10.32 -1.48 -24.85
C GLY A 265 8.94 -1.24 -24.27
N GLY A 266 8.31 -0.17 -24.72
CA GLY A 266 6.97 0.21 -24.32
C GLY A 266 6.83 0.60 -22.84
N ARG A 267 5.59 0.67 -22.39
CA ARG A 267 5.25 1.04 -20.99
C ARG A 267 5.68 -0.04 -20.01
N LYS A 268 5.49 -1.31 -20.38
CA LYS A 268 5.88 -2.47 -19.57
C LYS A 268 7.39 -2.55 -19.41
N GLY A 269 8.16 -2.35 -20.48
CA GLY A 269 9.62 -2.36 -20.41
C GLY A 269 10.20 -1.21 -19.59
N ARG A 270 9.58 -0.03 -19.63
CA ARG A 270 9.98 1.06 -18.72
C ARG A 270 9.77 0.67 -17.25
N ALA A 271 8.62 0.05 -16.93
CA ALA A 271 8.35 -0.43 -15.58
C ALA A 271 9.40 -1.46 -15.13
N LEU A 272 9.73 -2.45 -15.97
CA LEU A 272 10.75 -3.46 -15.67
C LEU A 272 12.13 -2.85 -15.41
N ARG A 273 12.56 -1.91 -16.25
CA ARG A 273 13.85 -1.22 -16.04
C ARG A 273 13.86 -0.36 -14.77
N GLN A 274 12.74 0.28 -14.44
CA GLN A 274 12.60 1.00 -13.17
C GLN A 274 12.62 0.04 -11.97
N MET A 275 11.94 -1.10 -12.06
CA MET A 275 12.00 -2.16 -11.04
C MET A 275 13.42 -2.64 -10.81
N HIS A 276 14.16 -2.88 -11.90
CA HIS A 276 15.57 -3.29 -11.84
C HIS A 276 16.44 -2.20 -11.20
N SER A 277 16.35 -0.97 -11.66
CA SER A 277 17.18 0.14 -11.15
C SER A 277 16.91 0.45 -9.68
N THR A 278 15.65 0.37 -9.22
CA THR A 278 15.28 0.61 -7.82
C THR A 278 15.64 -0.54 -6.87
N ALA A 279 15.94 -1.71 -7.39
CA ALA A 279 16.47 -2.83 -6.60
C ALA A 279 17.96 -2.62 -6.24
N CYS A 280 18.69 -1.84 -7.06
CA CYS A 280 20.06 -1.50 -6.81
C CYS A 280 20.20 -0.61 -5.56
N GLY A 281 21.07 -0.98 -4.65
CA GLY A 281 21.22 -0.33 -3.34
C GLY A 281 20.58 -1.14 -2.23
N PRO A 282 19.25 -1.34 -2.21
CA PRO A 282 18.61 -2.27 -1.29
C PRO A 282 19.19 -3.69 -1.39
N PHE A 283 19.28 -4.25 -2.59
CA PHE A 283 19.99 -5.50 -2.86
C PHE A 283 21.47 -5.27 -3.17
N GLY A 284 22.28 -6.26 -2.88
CA GLY A 284 23.73 -6.23 -3.13
C GLY A 284 24.10 -6.61 -4.55
N THR A 285 23.39 -7.60 -5.13
CA THR A 285 23.49 -7.93 -6.56
C THR A 285 22.14 -7.80 -7.21
N VAL A 286 22.10 -7.13 -8.35
CA VAL A 286 20.92 -6.98 -9.21
C VAL A 286 21.30 -7.27 -10.64
N LEU A 287 20.75 -8.36 -11.19
CA LEU A 287 21.01 -8.78 -12.57
C LEU A 287 19.69 -8.85 -13.34
N GLY A 288 19.79 -8.69 -14.65
CA GLY A 288 18.63 -8.80 -15.54
C GLY A 288 19.05 -8.95 -17.00
N PRO A 289 18.14 -8.82 -17.97
CA PRO A 289 18.46 -8.91 -19.37
C PRO A 289 19.56 -7.92 -19.79
N GLY A 290 20.65 -8.46 -20.34
CA GLY A 290 21.83 -7.69 -20.72
C GLY A 290 23.01 -7.84 -19.74
N SER A 291 22.82 -8.41 -18.56
CA SER A 291 23.91 -8.67 -17.60
C SER A 291 24.80 -9.82 -18.07
N ASP A 292 24.19 -10.94 -18.47
CA ASP A 292 24.82 -12.14 -18.99
C ASP A 292 23.82 -13.06 -19.72
N GLY A 293 24.24 -14.24 -20.14
CA GLY A 293 23.39 -15.21 -20.85
C GLY A 293 22.37 -15.94 -19.97
N TYR A 294 22.52 -15.88 -18.63
CA TYR A 294 21.68 -16.64 -17.70
C TYR A 294 20.46 -15.84 -17.21
N HIS A 295 20.46 -14.50 -17.32
CA HIS A 295 19.44 -13.60 -16.78
C HIS A 295 18.58 -12.94 -17.86
N ARG A 296 18.26 -13.68 -18.95
CA ARG A 296 17.49 -13.13 -20.07
C ARG A 296 15.99 -13.00 -19.80
N ASP A 297 15.46 -13.81 -18.90
CA ASP A 297 14.02 -14.03 -18.68
C ASP A 297 13.57 -13.69 -17.25
N HIS A 298 14.51 -13.26 -16.39
CA HIS A 298 14.20 -12.90 -15.02
C HIS A 298 15.14 -11.79 -14.48
N LEU A 299 14.71 -11.18 -13.41
CA LEU A 299 15.51 -10.28 -12.58
C LEU A 299 16.01 -11.08 -11.38
N HIS A 300 17.32 -11.17 -11.21
CA HIS A 300 17.95 -11.76 -10.03
C HIS A 300 18.25 -10.69 -9.00
N PHE A 301 17.82 -10.90 -7.76
CA PHE A 301 18.08 -10.03 -6.62
C PHE A 301 18.69 -10.82 -5.48
N ASP A 302 19.85 -10.40 -4.97
CA ASP A 302 20.44 -11.00 -3.77
C ASP A 302 20.88 -9.95 -2.74
N THR A 303 21.03 -10.38 -1.50
CA THR A 303 21.43 -9.54 -0.39
C THR A 303 22.91 -9.69 -0.02
N ALA A 304 23.75 -10.17 -0.94
CA ALA A 304 25.20 -10.16 -0.76
C ALA A 304 25.71 -8.73 -0.51
N ARG A 305 26.75 -8.59 0.26
CA ARG A 305 27.35 -7.28 0.58
C ARG A 305 28.79 -7.23 0.08
N TYR A 306 29.11 -6.17 -0.65
CA TYR A 306 30.43 -5.93 -1.22
C TYR A 306 30.98 -4.60 -0.69
N ARG A 307 32.30 -4.51 -0.55
CA ARG A 307 32.96 -3.26 -0.10
C ARG A 307 32.78 -2.11 -1.10
N SER A 308 32.65 -2.44 -2.38
CA SER A 308 32.47 -1.49 -3.48
C SER A 308 31.01 -1.02 -3.68
N GLY A 309 30.10 -1.44 -2.81
CA GLY A 309 28.66 -1.17 -2.97
C GLY A 309 27.95 -2.27 -3.76
N SER A 310 26.73 -1.97 -4.23
CA SER A 310 25.90 -2.94 -4.96
C SER A 310 26.43 -3.17 -6.39
N TYR A 311 26.35 -4.42 -6.85
CA TYR A 311 26.67 -4.80 -8.22
C TYR A 311 25.38 -4.93 -9.04
N CYS A 312 25.17 -4.02 -9.98
CA CYS A 312 23.92 -3.91 -10.76
C CYS A 312 24.21 -3.90 -12.25
N ARG A 313 23.66 -4.87 -13.00
CA ARG A 313 23.89 -5.09 -14.43
C ARG A 313 22.61 -5.53 -15.14
#